data_f24425c3e5d5498b3f70e6b4a8816e26
#
_entry.id   f24425c3e5d5498b3f70e6b4a8816e26
#
_cell.length_a   1.000
_cell.length_b   1.000
_cell.length_c   1.000
_cell.angle_alpha   90.00
_cell.angle_beta   90.00
_cell.angle_gamma   90.00
#
_symmetry.space_group_name_H-M   'P 1'
#
loop_
_entity.id
_entity.type
_entity.pdbx_description
1 polymer ?
#
loop_
_entity_poly.entity_id
_entity_poly.type
_entity_poly.pdbx_seq_one_letter_code
_entity_poly.pdbx_strand_id
1 'polypeptide(L)'
;KVGSPIQVCDWHNPDVHMSGRITKLFDFKANGREPIESAQAGDIVAFAGLPDISIGNTICDPSKVQPLPFVKINDPTVEMTFSVNDSPFAGKEGKYVTSRQIRDRLMRELLKDVALKVEDSATNDSFRVMGRGEMHLSILIETMRREGYELQVSPPHVLTHEENGKVMEPMERVVVDVPETYQGNVMTALGARKAILMNMQMMNNRSRLEFRMPSRGLFGYRSQFLTDTHGEG
;
A
#
# COMPACT_ATOMS: atom_id res chain seq x y z
N LYS A 1 -24.96 19.24 -1.34
CA LYS A 1 -25.02 20.70 -1.19
C LYS A 1 -24.39 21.08 0.15
N VAL A 2 -23.70 22.24 0.20
CA VAL A 2 -23.19 22.76 1.49
C VAL A 2 -24.35 22.98 2.46
N GLY A 3 -24.15 22.61 3.74
CA GLY A 3 -25.18 22.66 4.79
C GLY A 3 -26.11 21.45 4.85
N SER A 4 -26.08 20.52 3.88
CA SER A 4 -26.93 19.34 3.90
C SER A 4 -26.57 18.40 5.07
N PRO A 5 -27.55 17.88 5.80
CA PRO A 5 -27.33 16.79 6.73
C PRO A 5 -27.00 15.52 5.95
N ILE A 6 -26.09 14.72 6.48
CA ILE A 6 -25.67 13.48 5.86
C ILE A 6 -25.53 12.37 6.89
N GLN A 7 -25.59 11.14 6.44
CA GLN A 7 -25.31 9.96 7.23
C GLN A 7 -24.21 9.14 6.55
N VAL A 8 -23.19 8.76 7.31
CA VAL A 8 -22.11 7.88 6.87
C VAL A 8 -22.49 6.46 7.26
N CYS A 9 -22.32 5.53 6.35
CA CYS A 9 -22.51 4.10 6.60
C CYS A 9 -21.35 3.30 5.97
N ASP A 10 -21.15 2.09 6.48
CA ASP A 10 -20.12 1.17 6.05
C ASP A 10 -20.75 -0.11 5.50
N TRP A 11 -20.23 -0.63 4.36
CA TRP A 11 -20.72 -1.87 3.76
C TRP A 11 -20.50 -3.09 4.67
N HIS A 12 -19.38 -3.14 5.40
CA HIS A 12 -19.04 -4.28 6.26
C HIS A 12 -19.69 -4.20 7.64
N ASN A 13 -20.10 -3.00 8.07
CA ASN A 13 -20.79 -2.74 9.33
C ASN A 13 -22.04 -1.90 9.11
N PRO A 14 -23.11 -2.45 8.50
CA PRO A 14 -24.29 -1.68 8.10
C PRO A 14 -25.03 -1.02 9.26
N ASP A 15 -24.85 -1.53 10.49
CA ASP A 15 -25.51 -1.02 11.70
C ASP A 15 -24.79 0.21 12.31
N VAL A 16 -23.56 0.47 11.86
CA VAL A 16 -22.78 1.62 12.34
C VAL A 16 -23.05 2.82 11.44
N HIS A 17 -23.74 3.80 12.01
CA HIS A 17 -24.07 5.04 11.32
C HIS A 17 -23.51 6.25 12.07
N MET A 18 -22.90 7.16 11.34
CA MET A 18 -22.44 8.43 11.87
C MET A 18 -23.15 9.58 11.14
N SER A 19 -23.80 10.45 11.92
CA SER A 19 -24.48 11.63 11.39
C SER A 19 -23.53 12.81 11.33
N GLY A 20 -23.65 13.63 10.30
CA GLY A 20 -22.86 14.82 10.13
C GLY A 20 -23.51 15.85 9.20
N ARG A 21 -22.75 16.87 8.86
CA ARG A 21 -23.19 17.92 7.94
C ARG A 21 -22.03 18.35 7.06
N ILE A 22 -22.27 18.54 5.77
CA ILE A 22 -21.28 19.09 4.85
C ILE A 22 -21.05 20.57 5.18
N THR A 23 -19.86 20.91 5.68
CA THR A 23 -19.53 22.30 6.03
C THR A 23 -18.88 23.05 4.87
N LYS A 24 -18.11 22.34 4.04
CA LYS A 24 -17.46 22.87 2.83
C LYS A 24 -17.47 21.81 1.74
N LEU A 25 -17.53 22.29 0.50
CA LEU A 25 -17.49 21.44 -0.70
C LEU A 25 -16.53 22.08 -1.71
N PHE A 26 -15.73 21.26 -2.37
CA PHE A 26 -14.72 21.71 -3.33
C PHE A 26 -14.76 20.84 -4.58
N ASP A 27 -14.63 21.48 -5.73
CA ASP A 27 -14.35 20.83 -7.01
C ASP A 27 -12.84 20.80 -7.27
N PHE A 28 -12.39 19.82 -8.04
CA PHE A 28 -10.99 19.67 -8.46
C PHE A 28 -10.78 20.33 -9.82
N LYS A 29 -9.94 21.35 -9.85
CA LYS A 29 -9.49 22.04 -11.07
C LYS A 29 -8.01 21.78 -11.32
N ALA A 30 -7.55 22.07 -12.53
CA ALA A 30 -6.14 21.88 -12.91
C ALA A 30 -5.16 22.55 -11.94
N ASN A 31 -5.52 23.70 -11.37
CA ASN A 31 -4.68 24.51 -10.49
C ASN A 31 -5.00 24.35 -8.99
N GLY A 32 -5.82 23.38 -8.60
CA GLY A 32 -6.13 23.15 -7.19
C GLY A 32 -7.61 22.83 -6.92
N ARG A 33 -8.08 23.25 -5.75
CA ARG A 33 -9.46 23.02 -5.31
C ARG A 33 -10.21 24.34 -5.25
N GLU A 34 -11.36 24.42 -5.90
CA GLU A 34 -12.24 25.57 -5.87
C GLU A 34 -13.49 25.28 -5.02
N PRO A 35 -13.90 26.19 -4.12
CA PRO A 35 -15.11 26.00 -3.34
C PRO A 35 -16.34 26.08 -4.23
N ILE A 36 -17.28 25.14 -4.01
CA ILE A 36 -18.57 25.10 -4.69
C ILE A 36 -19.70 24.95 -3.68
N GLU A 37 -20.93 25.34 -4.04
CA GLU A 37 -22.09 25.24 -3.17
C GLU A 37 -22.84 23.90 -3.30
N SER A 38 -22.75 23.29 -4.48
CA SER A 38 -23.44 22.02 -4.77
C SER A 38 -22.69 21.21 -5.81
N ALA A 39 -22.87 19.89 -5.77
CA ALA A 39 -22.37 18.92 -6.74
C ALA A 39 -23.52 18.08 -7.27
N GLN A 40 -23.29 17.47 -8.44
CA GLN A 40 -24.26 16.60 -9.11
C GLN A 40 -23.76 15.16 -9.15
N ALA A 41 -24.63 14.23 -9.52
CA ALA A 41 -24.27 12.84 -9.71
C ALA A 41 -23.21 12.72 -10.82
N GLY A 42 -22.13 12.00 -10.51
CA GLY A 42 -20.95 11.85 -11.39
C GLY A 42 -19.77 12.76 -11.04
N ASP A 43 -19.99 13.81 -10.24
CA ASP A 43 -18.90 14.71 -9.85
C ASP A 43 -17.99 14.07 -8.80
N ILE A 44 -16.68 14.32 -8.92
CA ILE A 44 -15.67 13.97 -7.92
C ILE A 44 -15.36 15.23 -7.12
N VAL A 45 -15.68 15.21 -5.83
CA VAL A 45 -15.56 16.38 -4.98
C VAL A 45 -14.81 16.08 -3.69
N ALA A 46 -14.16 17.10 -3.13
CA ALA A 46 -13.70 17.08 -1.75
C ALA A 46 -14.68 17.84 -0.85
N PHE A 47 -14.92 17.32 0.35
CA PHE A 47 -15.79 17.97 1.32
C PHE A 47 -15.20 17.92 2.73
N ALA A 48 -15.72 18.74 3.62
CA ALA A 48 -15.39 18.78 5.03
C ALA A 48 -16.65 18.76 5.89
N GLY A 49 -16.51 18.36 7.16
CA GLY A 49 -17.60 18.34 8.13
C GLY A 49 -17.82 17.00 8.83
N LEU A 50 -16.95 16.02 8.56
CA LEU A 50 -16.96 14.70 9.21
C LEU A 50 -15.60 14.44 9.85
N PRO A 51 -15.54 14.15 11.17
CA PRO A 51 -14.27 13.90 11.85
C PRO A 51 -13.68 12.53 11.54
N ASP A 52 -14.50 11.50 11.48
CA ASP A 52 -14.08 10.08 11.42
C ASP A 52 -14.64 9.39 10.18
N ILE A 53 -14.07 9.70 9.02
CA ILE A 53 -14.43 9.06 7.76
C ILE A 53 -13.26 8.21 7.26
N SER A 54 -13.57 7.02 6.75
CA SER A 54 -12.60 6.09 6.19
C SER A 54 -12.89 5.80 4.72
N ILE A 55 -11.86 5.34 4.01
CA ILE A 55 -12.00 4.87 2.63
C ILE A 55 -12.96 3.67 2.61
N GLY A 56 -13.94 3.69 1.69
CA GLY A 56 -14.99 2.68 1.58
C GLY A 56 -16.30 3.05 2.28
N ASN A 57 -16.30 4.09 3.11
CA ASN A 57 -17.54 4.59 3.67
C ASN A 57 -18.46 5.20 2.60
N THR A 58 -19.74 5.00 2.73
CA THR A 58 -20.76 5.61 1.88
C THR A 58 -21.42 6.76 2.61
N ILE A 59 -21.58 7.88 1.92
CA ILE A 59 -22.25 9.07 2.43
C ILE A 59 -23.64 9.12 1.81
N CYS A 60 -24.66 9.05 2.66
CA CYS A 60 -26.05 8.94 2.27
C CYS A 60 -26.86 10.17 2.71
N ASP A 61 -28.01 10.34 2.06
CA ASP A 61 -29.11 11.15 2.60
C ASP A 61 -29.66 10.43 3.84
N PRO A 62 -29.91 11.15 4.97
CA PRO A 62 -30.45 10.54 6.18
C PRO A 62 -31.80 9.84 5.99
N SER A 63 -32.58 10.23 4.98
CA SER A 63 -33.86 9.59 4.66
C SER A 63 -33.73 8.27 3.92
N LYS A 64 -32.54 8.02 3.29
CA LYS A 64 -32.27 6.81 2.53
C LYS A 64 -30.83 6.35 2.75
N VAL A 65 -30.59 5.66 3.83
CA VAL A 65 -29.27 5.13 4.18
C VAL A 65 -29.09 3.78 3.49
N GLN A 66 -28.18 3.72 2.52
CA GLN A 66 -27.89 2.50 1.77
C GLN A 66 -26.38 2.44 1.48
N PRO A 67 -25.61 1.55 2.15
CA PRO A 67 -24.19 1.39 1.87
C PRO A 67 -23.97 0.82 0.47
N LEU A 68 -22.99 1.38 -0.24
CA LEU A 68 -22.56 0.84 -1.53
C LEU A 68 -21.57 -0.31 -1.31
N PRO A 69 -21.59 -1.35 -2.17
CA PRO A 69 -20.64 -2.45 -2.08
C PRO A 69 -19.20 -1.94 -2.14
N PHE A 70 -18.39 -2.30 -1.15
CA PHE A 70 -16.97 -2.01 -1.13
C PHE A 70 -16.17 -3.27 -1.45
N VAL A 71 -15.30 -3.18 -2.46
CA VAL A 71 -14.42 -4.29 -2.84
C VAL A 71 -13.38 -4.51 -1.76
N LYS A 72 -13.34 -5.70 -1.18
CA LYS A 72 -12.32 -6.08 -0.21
C LYS A 72 -10.95 -5.98 -0.86
N ILE A 73 -10.08 -5.17 -0.30
CA ILE A 73 -8.68 -5.07 -0.70
C ILE A 73 -7.93 -6.28 -0.13
N ASN A 74 -7.05 -6.87 -0.94
CA ASN A 74 -6.26 -8.02 -0.54
C ASN A 74 -5.45 -7.71 0.72
N ASP A 75 -5.38 -8.67 1.62
CA ASP A 75 -4.56 -8.58 2.82
C ASP A 75 -3.07 -8.36 2.48
N PRO A 76 -2.31 -7.68 3.33
CA PRO A 76 -0.89 -7.48 3.13
C PRO A 76 -0.15 -8.83 3.11
N THR A 77 0.92 -8.89 2.31
CA THR A 77 1.72 -10.11 2.11
C THR A 77 3.13 -10.00 2.68
N VAL A 78 3.57 -8.80 3.00
CA VAL A 78 4.93 -8.51 3.49
C VAL A 78 4.84 -7.62 4.73
N GLU A 79 5.71 -7.89 5.70
CA GLU A 79 5.90 -7.06 6.87
C GLU A 79 7.34 -6.60 7.03
N MET A 80 7.52 -5.45 7.66
CA MET A 80 8.78 -4.92 8.16
C MET A 80 8.58 -4.31 9.54
N THR A 81 9.60 -4.34 10.38
CA THR A 81 9.59 -3.58 11.64
C THR A 81 10.19 -2.22 11.40
N PHE A 82 9.46 -1.16 11.77
CA PHE A 82 9.94 0.22 11.81
C PHE A 82 10.20 0.58 13.26
N SER A 83 11.37 1.09 13.56
CA SER A 83 11.75 1.46 14.93
C SER A 83 12.53 2.77 14.99
N VAL A 84 12.62 3.31 16.17
CA VAL A 84 13.51 4.44 16.44
C VAL A 84 14.95 4.04 16.13
N ASN A 85 15.71 4.95 15.52
CA ASN A 85 17.13 4.75 15.30
C ASN A 85 17.88 4.82 16.63
N ASP A 86 18.40 3.71 17.10
CA ASP A 86 19.19 3.57 18.32
C ASP A 86 20.69 3.47 18.06
N SER A 87 21.12 3.68 16.80
CA SER A 87 22.52 3.66 16.43
C SER A 87 23.29 4.87 17.02
N PRO A 88 24.65 4.81 17.09
CA PRO A 88 25.47 5.94 17.51
C PRO A 88 25.32 7.20 16.64
N PHE A 89 24.68 7.09 15.50
CA PHE A 89 24.43 8.19 14.55
C PHE A 89 23.00 8.75 14.64
N ALA A 90 22.21 8.29 15.61
CA ALA A 90 20.84 8.74 15.79
C ALA A 90 20.75 10.26 15.96
N GLY A 91 19.75 10.86 15.32
CA GLY A 91 19.46 12.30 15.42
C GLY A 91 20.34 13.20 14.56
N LYS A 92 21.15 12.64 13.64
CA LYS A 92 22.04 13.44 12.78
C LYS A 92 21.43 13.81 11.43
N GLU A 93 20.49 13.01 10.91
CA GLU A 93 19.96 13.17 9.56
C GLU A 93 18.50 13.61 9.55
N GLY A 94 17.71 13.24 10.57
CA GLY A 94 16.29 13.51 10.65
C GLY A 94 15.91 14.53 11.72
N LYS A 95 14.77 15.21 11.51
CA LYS A 95 14.15 16.12 12.50
C LYS A 95 13.20 15.37 13.43
N TYR A 96 12.58 14.29 12.93
CA TYR A 96 11.57 13.51 13.64
C TYR A 96 12.15 12.15 13.99
N VAL A 97 12.59 12.01 15.23
CA VAL A 97 13.40 10.86 15.70
C VAL A 97 12.73 10.05 16.82
N THR A 98 11.57 10.48 17.29
CA THR A 98 10.91 9.83 18.44
C THR A 98 9.86 8.80 17.98
N SER A 99 9.65 7.76 18.78
CA SER A 99 8.64 6.72 18.52
C SER A 99 7.23 7.31 18.33
N ARG A 100 6.87 8.31 19.14
CA ARG A 100 5.59 9.01 19.02
C ARG A 100 5.43 9.70 17.66
N GLN A 101 6.45 10.40 17.17
CA GLN A 101 6.41 11.06 15.86
C GLN A 101 6.27 10.06 14.72
N ILE A 102 7.02 8.94 14.79
CA ILE A 102 6.94 7.84 13.80
C ILE A 102 5.54 7.25 13.83
N ARG A 103 4.99 6.95 15.02
CA ARG A 103 3.65 6.41 15.18
C ARG A 103 2.59 7.33 14.59
N ASP A 104 2.61 8.60 14.96
CA ASP A 104 1.64 9.60 14.47
C ASP A 104 1.69 9.73 12.93
N ARG A 105 2.88 9.58 12.35
CA ARG A 105 3.05 9.59 10.89
C ARG A 105 2.47 8.34 10.24
N LEU A 106 2.74 7.16 10.80
CA LEU A 106 2.19 5.89 10.32
C LEU A 106 0.66 5.86 10.42
N MET A 107 0.09 6.35 11.54
CA MET A 107 -1.38 6.43 11.69
C MET A 107 -2.02 7.38 10.66
N ARG A 108 -1.35 8.46 10.30
CA ARG A 108 -1.82 9.34 9.19
C ARG A 108 -1.77 8.66 7.83
N GLU A 109 -0.82 7.74 7.61
CA GLU A 109 -0.77 6.99 6.35
C GLU A 109 -1.94 6.02 6.22
N LEU A 110 -2.38 5.38 7.31
CA LEU A 110 -3.55 4.49 7.31
C LEU A 110 -4.84 5.18 6.84
N LEU A 111 -4.94 6.50 6.98
CA LEU A 111 -6.10 7.26 6.47
C LEU A 111 -6.11 7.37 4.94
N LYS A 112 -4.98 7.14 4.28
CA LYS A 112 -4.82 7.27 2.82
C LYS A 112 -4.64 5.92 2.14
N ASP A 113 -4.08 4.95 2.84
CA ASP A 113 -3.71 3.65 2.29
C ASP A 113 -4.37 2.52 3.06
N VAL A 114 -5.42 1.99 2.48
CA VAL A 114 -6.20 0.87 3.04
C VAL A 114 -5.50 -0.49 2.96
N ALA A 115 -4.42 -0.59 2.17
CA ALA A 115 -3.64 -1.82 2.05
C ALA A 115 -2.48 -1.89 3.06
N LEU A 116 -2.23 -0.80 3.76
CA LEU A 116 -1.25 -0.73 4.85
C LEU A 116 -1.92 -1.15 6.16
N LYS A 117 -1.23 -1.96 6.96
CA LYS A 117 -1.60 -2.24 8.35
C LYS A 117 -0.41 -1.90 9.25
N VAL A 118 -0.70 -1.31 10.38
CA VAL A 118 0.31 -0.95 11.39
C VAL A 118 -0.14 -1.47 12.74
N GLU A 119 0.73 -2.20 13.40
CA GLU A 119 0.50 -2.73 14.75
C GLU A 119 1.65 -2.30 15.66
N ASP A 120 1.33 -1.96 16.89
CA ASP A 120 2.37 -1.72 17.91
C ASP A 120 3.10 -3.05 18.19
N SER A 121 4.41 -3.02 18.26
CA SER A 121 5.23 -4.20 18.58
C SER A 121 5.30 -4.42 20.09
N ALA A 122 5.92 -5.51 20.52
CA ALA A 122 6.14 -5.80 21.94
C ALA A 122 7.01 -4.74 22.66
N THR A 123 7.78 -3.97 21.91
CA THR A 123 8.57 -2.83 22.41
C THR A 123 7.88 -1.53 22.03
N ASN A 124 7.80 -0.58 22.96
CA ASN A 124 7.13 0.71 22.73
C ASN A 124 7.76 1.60 21.64
N ASP A 125 8.93 1.24 21.14
CA ASP A 125 9.71 2.01 20.18
C ASP A 125 9.76 1.38 18.79
N SER A 126 8.92 0.37 18.55
CA SER A 126 8.86 -0.30 17.25
C SER A 126 7.43 -0.64 16.82
N PHE A 127 7.21 -0.69 15.51
CA PHE A 127 5.93 -0.89 14.86
C PHE A 127 6.08 -1.97 13.79
N ARG A 128 5.15 -2.92 13.77
CA ARG A 128 5.01 -3.85 12.65
C ARG A 128 4.21 -3.18 11.55
N VAL A 129 4.84 -2.98 10.42
CA VAL A 129 4.25 -2.33 9.25
C VAL A 129 4.09 -3.36 8.16
N MET A 130 2.86 -3.63 7.76
CA MET A 130 2.49 -4.66 6.80
C MET A 130 1.92 -4.02 5.54
N GLY A 131 2.39 -4.45 4.38
CA GLY A 131 2.01 -3.92 3.08
C GLY A 131 1.89 -4.99 2.00
N ARG A 132 1.49 -4.57 0.81
CA ARG A 132 1.29 -5.48 -0.34
C ARG A 132 2.57 -6.11 -0.85
N GLY A 133 3.73 -5.51 -0.57
CA GLY A 133 5.02 -5.98 -1.08
C GLY A 133 6.17 -5.05 -0.72
N GLU A 134 7.38 -5.46 -1.09
CA GLU A 134 8.62 -4.72 -0.84
C GLU A 134 8.58 -3.28 -1.37
N MET A 135 8.10 -3.08 -2.59
CA MET A 135 8.03 -1.78 -3.22
C MET A 135 7.10 -0.81 -2.48
N HIS A 136 5.96 -1.30 -2.01
CA HIS A 136 4.99 -0.53 -1.25
C HIS A 136 5.62 0.05 0.02
N LEU A 137 6.28 -0.80 0.81
CA LEU A 137 6.95 -0.39 2.05
C LEU A 137 8.18 0.50 1.77
N SER A 138 8.93 0.23 0.70
CA SER A 138 10.08 1.07 0.30
C SER A 138 9.67 2.50 -0.06
N ILE A 139 8.54 2.68 -0.74
CA ILE A 139 7.99 4.00 -1.06
C ILE A 139 7.59 4.74 0.22
N LEU A 140 6.96 4.05 1.16
CA LEU A 140 6.62 4.64 2.46
C LEU A 140 7.87 5.10 3.22
N ILE A 141 8.90 4.25 3.30
CA ILE A 141 10.17 4.57 3.96
C ILE A 141 10.81 5.80 3.32
N GLU A 142 10.91 5.82 2.00
CA GLU A 142 11.52 6.93 1.26
C GLU A 142 10.71 8.24 1.43
N THR A 143 9.38 8.15 1.43
CA THR A 143 8.52 9.30 1.67
C THR A 143 8.73 9.86 3.08
N MET A 144 8.75 9.00 4.10
CA MET A 144 9.03 9.40 5.47
C MET A 144 10.42 10.04 5.61
N ARG A 145 11.45 9.43 4.97
CA ARG A 145 12.80 9.99 4.95
C ARG A 145 12.84 11.40 4.36
N ARG A 146 12.16 11.64 3.23
CA ARG A 146 12.07 12.97 2.59
C ARG A 146 11.30 13.99 3.42
N GLU A 147 10.34 13.54 4.22
CA GLU A 147 9.64 14.38 5.18
C GLU A 147 10.50 14.74 6.41
N GLY A 148 11.68 14.14 6.56
CA GLY A 148 12.63 14.38 7.64
C GLY A 148 12.49 13.44 8.84
N TYR A 149 11.85 12.29 8.66
CA TYR A 149 11.84 11.23 9.68
C TYR A 149 13.13 10.41 9.59
N GLU A 150 13.70 10.12 10.74
CA GLU A 150 14.83 9.21 10.90
C GLU A 150 14.32 7.96 11.63
N LEU A 151 14.49 6.82 11.01
CA LEU A 151 14.03 5.53 11.54
C LEU A 151 14.95 4.42 11.04
N GLN A 152 14.99 3.31 11.77
CA GLN A 152 15.58 2.08 11.28
C GLN A 152 14.49 1.07 10.90
N VAL A 153 14.78 0.20 9.95
CA VAL A 153 13.85 -0.79 9.45
C VAL A 153 14.50 -2.18 9.39
N SER A 154 13.71 -3.21 9.65
CA SER A 154 14.15 -4.59 9.47
C SER A 154 14.16 -4.99 7.99
N PRO A 155 14.84 -6.08 7.61
CA PRO A 155 14.57 -6.73 6.34
C PRO A 155 13.08 -7.10 6.19
N PRO A 156 12.55 -7.15 4.95
CA PRO A 156 11.18 -7.58 4.71
C PRO A 156 11.01 -9.07 4.97
N HIS A 157 9.88 -9.44 5.58
CA HIS A 157 9.46 -10.81 5.80
C HIS A 157 8.08 -11.05 5.15
N VAL A 158 7.86 -12.23 4.60
CA VAL A 158 6.55 -12.60 4.08
C VAL A 158 5.63 -12.99 5.22
N LEU A 159 4.37 -12.57 5.11
CA LEU A 159 3.30 -12.99 6.01
C LEU A 159 2.81 -14.36 5.57
N THR A 160 2.89 -15.34 6.46
CA THR A 160 2.34 -16.67 6.26
C THR A 160 1.06 -16.82 7.07
N HIS A 161 0.17 -17.67 6.61
CA HIS A 161 -1.04 -18.05 7.34
C HIS A 161 -1.18 -19.57 7.36
N GLU A 162 -1.93 -20.07 8.33
CA GLU A 162 -2.21 -21.49 8.43
C GLU A 162 -3.60 -21.78 7.84
N GLU A 163 -3.65 -22.76 6.91
CA GLU A 163 -4.89 -23.23 6.32
C GLU A 163 -4.89 -24.76 6.31
N ASN A 164 -5.91 -25.36 6.91
CA ASN A 164 -6.06 -26.82 7.03
C ASN A 164 -4.81 -27.51 7.63
N GLY A 165 -4.16 -26.92 8.63
CA GLY A 165 -2.96 -27.45 9.28
C GLY A 165 -1.68 -27.35 8.44
N LYS A 166 -1.69 -26.57 7.36
CA LYS A 166 -0.52 -26.30 6.50
C LYS A 166 -0.19 -24.83 6.51
N VAL A 167 1.11 -24.52 6.62
CA VAL A 167 1.60 -23.15 6.48
C VAL A 167 1.58 -22.78 5.01
N MET A 168 0.86 -21.72 4.69
CA MET A 168 0.73 -21.15 3.35
C MET A 168 1.55 -19.87 3.25
N GLU A 169 2.24 -19.69 2.12
CA GLU A 169 2.99 -18.48 1.79
C GLU A 169 2.37 -17.76 0.57
N PRO A 170 2.50 -16.44 0.48
CA PRO A 170 2.01 -15.68 -0.66
C PRO A 170 2.79 -16.02 -1.93
N MET A 171 2.04 -16.20 -3.02
CA MET A 171 2.58 -16.51 -4.35
C MET A 171 2.27 -15.38 -5.31
N GLU A 172 3.25 -15.03 -6.16
CA GLU A 172 3.15 -13.99 -7.17
C GLU A 172 3.08 -14.58 -8.58
N ARG A 173 2.33 -13.93 -9.45
CA ARG A 173 2.43 -14.07 -10.89
C ARG A 173 3.39 -13.01 -11.40
N VAL A 174 4.56 -13.44 -11.87
CA VAL A 174 5.62 -12.57 -12.34
C VAL A 174 5.67 -12.64 -13.87
N VAL A 175 5.54 -11.50 -14.51
CA VAL A 175 5.66 -11.38 -15.97
C VAL A 175 6.91 -10.54 -16.26
N VAL A 176 7.79 -11.09 -17.10
CA VAL A 176 9.07 -10.47 -17.47
C VAL A 176 9.13 -10.34 -18.99
N ASP A 177 9.52 -9.18 -19.45
CA ASP A 177 9.75 -8.89 -20.86
C ASP A 177 11.24 -8.58 -21.07
N VAL A 178 11.95 -9.45 -21.80
CA VAL A 178 13.41 -9.32 -22.00
C VAL A 178 13.79 -9.60 -23.45
N PRO A 179 14.89 -9.00 -23.96
CA PRO A 179 15.52 -9.46 -25.18
C PRO A 179 15.84 -10.96 -25.12
N GLU A 180 15.73 -11.66 -26.25
CA GLU A 180 15.97 -13.11 -26.34
C GLU A 180 17.36 -13.50 -25.80
N THR A 181 18.34 -12.63 -25.97
CA THR A 181 19.72 -12.85 -25.50
C THR A 181 19.85 -13.03 -23.99
N TYR A 182 18.93 -12.43 -23.19
CA TYR A 182 18.95 -12.51 -21.73
C TYR A 182 17.96 -13.51 -21.15
N GLN A 183 17.15 -14.16 -22.00
CA GLN A 183 16.13 -15.10 -21.57
C GLN A 183 16.70 -16.21 -20.67
N GLY A 184 17.81 -16.83 -21.08
CA GLY A 184 18.42 -17.94 -20.34
C GLY A 184 18.90 -17.51 -18.94
N ASN A 185 19.51 -16.32 -18.82
CA ASN A 185 19.99 -15.78 -17.56
C ASN A 185 18.81 -15.55 -16.58
N VAL A 186 17.74 -14.94 -17.09
CA VAL A 186 16.54 -14.67 -16.29
C VAL A 186 15.84 -15.95 -15.84
N MET A 187 15.71 -16.94 -16.74
CA MET A 187 15.13 -18.24 -16.38
C MET A 187 15.95 -18.96 -15.30
N THR A 188 17.26 -18.92 -15.40
CA THR A 188 18.17 -19.53 -14.40
C THR A 188 18.06 -18.80 -13.06
N ALA A 189 18.11 -17.47 -13.07
CA ALA A 189 18.03 -16.67 -11.85
C ALA A 189 16.69 -16.83 -11.13
N LEU A 190 15.58 -16.81 -11.85
CA LEU A 190 14.24 -17.01 -11.27
C LEU A 190 14.02 -18.47 -10.84
N GLY A 191 14.52 -19.46 -11.58
CA GLY A 191 14.46 -20.86 -11.20
C GLY A 191 15.17 -21.14 -9.87
N ALA A 192 16.35 -20.55 -9.65
CA ALA A 192 17.05 -20.63 -8.37
C ALA A 192 16.26 -20.03 -7.19
N ARG A 193 15.36 -19.08 -7.48
CA ARG A 193 14.45 -18.44 -6.53
C ARG A 193 13.08 -19.12 -6.40
N LYS A 194 12.97 -20.39 -6.87
CA LYS A 194 11.78 -21.22 -6.80
C LYS A 194 10.63 -20.78 -7.73
N ALA A 195 10.95 -20.05 -8.79
CA ALA A 195 9.97 -19.73 -9.81
C ALA A 195 9.68 -20.93 -10.72
N ILE A 196 8.42 -21.10 -11.07
CA ILE A 196 7.94 -22.11 -12.01
C ILE A 196 7.49 -21.38 -13.26
N LEU A 197 8.09 -21.70 -14.42
CA LEU A 197 7.68 -21.14 -15.69
C LEU A 197 6.29 -21.67 -16.06
N MET A 198 5.36 -20.75 -16.29
CA MET A 198 3.97 -21.04 -16.65
C MET A 198 3.71 -20.85 -18.13
N ASN A 199 4.32 -19.82 -18.73
CA ASN A 199 4.12 -19.49 -20.14
C ASN A 199 5.33 -18.75 -20.70
N MET A 200 5.56 -18.91 -22.00
CA MET A 200 6.60 -18.21 -22.75
C MET A 200 6.08 -17.83 -24.15
N GLN A 201 6.23 -16.58 -24.51
CA GLN A 201 5.86 -16.07 -25.81
C GLN A 201 7.01 -15.28 -26.42
N MET A 202 7.31 -15.55 -27.68
CA MET A 202 8.32 -14.82 -28.45
C MET A 202 7.63 -13.75 -29.30
N MET A 203 8.07 -12.50 -29.19
CA MET A 203 7.55 -11.37 -29.95
C MET A 203 8.69 -10.44 -30.35
N ASN A 204 8.95 -10.34 -31.67
CA ASN A 204 9.91 -9.37 -32.23
C ASN A 204 11.27 -9.32 -31.50
N ASN A 205 11.98 -10.45 -31.40
CA ASN A 205 13.27 -10.62 -30.69
C ASN A 205 13.22 -10.37 -29.18
N ARG A 206 12.03 -10.34 -28.59
CA ARG A 206 11.84 -10.28 -27.14
C ARG A 206 11.08 -11.51 -26.67
N SER A 207 11.42 -11.97 -25.49
CA SER A 207 10.73 -13.07 -24.80
C SER A 207 9.89 -12.51 -23.65
N ARG A 208 8.60 -12.80 -23.69
CA ARG A 208 7.70 -12.57 -22.55
C ARG A 208 7.56 -13.87 -21.78
N LEU A 209 8.06 -13.85 -20.55
CA LEU A 209 8.09 -15.01 -19.67
C LEU A 209 7.10 -14.79 -18.53
N GLU A 210 6.30 -15.77 -18.23
CA GLU A 210 5.36 -15.74 -17.13
C GLU A 210 5.70 -16.85 -16.12
N PHE A 211 5.91 -16.44 -14.87
CA PHE A 211 6.27 -17.34 -13.78
C PHE A 211 5.25 -17.27 -12.64
N ARG A 212 5.16 -18.36 -11.90
CA ARG A 212 4.57 -18.42 -10.59
C ARG A 212 5.67 -18.69 -9.56
N MET A 213 5.80 -17.83 -8.55
CA MET A 213 6.87 -17.94 -7.57
C MET A 213 6.47 -17.40 -6.19
N PRO A 214 7.13 -17.83 -5.11
CA PRO A 214 6.87 -17.27 -3.78
C PRO A 214 7.34 -15.81 -3.70
N SER A 215 6.55 -14.94 -3.05
CA SER A 215 6.85 -13.51 -2.91
C SER A 215 8.23 -13.25 -2.29
N ARG A 216 8.67 -14.10 -1.35
CA ARG A 216 10.03 -14.04 -0.76
C ARG A 216 11.16 -14.17 -1.79
N GLY A 217 10.90 -14.84 -2.91
CA GLY A 217 11.87 -15.00 -3.99
C GLY A 217 12.11 -13.73 -4.80
N LEU A 218 11.23 -12.73 -4.71
CA LEU A 218 11.37 -11.45 -5.39
C LEU A 218 12.23 -10.44 -4.62
N PHE A 219 12.44 -10.64 -3.32
CA PHE A 219 13.22 -9.69 -2.52
C PHE A 219 14.64 -9.51 -3.09
N GLY A 220 14.97 -8.24 -3.38
CA GLY A 220 16.25 -7.86 -3.99
C GLY A 220 16.45 -8.31 -5.44
N TYR A 221 15.50 -9.01 -6.07
CA TYR A 221 15.66 -9.51 -7.45
C TYR A 221 15.71 -8.39 -8.49
N ARG A 222 15.01 -7.28 -8.25
CA ARG A 222 14.97 -6.16 -9.20
C ARG A 222 16.35 -5.65 -9.60
N SER A 223 17.24 -5.45 -8.63
CA SER A 223 18.61 -4.98 -8.91
C SER A 223 19.40 -6.01 -9.71
N GLN A 224 19.29 -7.28 -9.37
CA GLN A 224 19.91 -8.37 -10.13
C GLN A 224 19.35 -8.42 -11.55
N PHE A 225 18.03 -8.33 -11.72
CA PHE A 225 17.35 -8.35 -13.02
C PHE A 225 17.84 -7.23 -13.95
N LEU A 226 17.95 -5.99 -13.43
CA LEU A 226 18.47 -4.86 -14.20
C LEU A 226 19.94 -5.08 -14.62
N THR A 227 20.75 -5.68 -13.75
CA THR A 227 22.14 -6.02 -14.05
C THR A 227 22.23 -7.12 -15.10
N ASP A 228 21.48 -8.21 -14.92
CA ASP A 228 21.49 -9.38 -15.81
C ASP A 228 20.95 -9.07 -17.21
N THR A 229 20.12 -8.04 -17.33
CA THR A 229 19.52 -7.60 -18.59
C THR A 229 20.10 -6.29 -19.14
N HIS A 230 21.17 -5.75 -18.51
CA HIS A 230 21.76 -4.47 -18.85
C HIS A 230 20.76 -3.31 -18.91
N GLY A 231 19.66 -3.40 -18.14
CA GLY A 231 18.58 -2.41 -18.11
C GLY A 231 17.59 -2.52 -19.27
N GLU A 232 17.68 -3.53 -20.12
CA GLU A 232 16.80 -3.74 -21.29
C GLU A 232 15.56 -4.59 -20.95
N GLY A 233 15.49 -5.12 -19.74
CA GLY A 233 14.37 -5.89 -19.26
C GLY A 233 13.34 -5.05 -18.50
#